data_93168a374887f09ca10b2943056198a1
#
_entry.id   93168a374887f09ca10b2943056198a1
#
_cell.length_a   1.000
_cell.length_b   1.000
_cell.length_c   1.000
_cell.angle_alpha   90.00
_cell.angle_beta   90.00
_cell.angle_gamma   90.00
#
_symmetry.space_group_name_H-M   'P 1'
#
loop_
_entity.id
_entity.type
_entity.pdbx_description
1 polymer ?
#
loop_
_entity_poly.entity_id
_entity_poly.type
_entity_poly.pdbx_seq_one_letter_code
_entity_poly.pdbx_strand_id
1 'polypeptide(L)'
;MRKFGLALIGLLCIVLCYFTLLSAEKAFRTNGQLPAAAGSAEGKPRLVLITKNLDTPFWDQIAKGALEQAEKEGADLEVWGSYGNNEEDFLEKIEVALYSKVDGIIVQGLDSEEFNDLTKIKASFHGIPVITVANDVPKEKSLRKTYVGSDQFLAGKMIAEQLVSDMGTAGKVVVMANVRHEYYQDQRLEGIHSVLDGYPNINLILSETVELRKNILAETQEILNEYPDLNGFIALNADFASPMIQEISKRSQVEPYYIYSFDDGLESFKLFEKGKLDGIIKQAPEEMGSASVDLITNWLNDEALPLDMDGYLTDIRMLKVKEQR
;
A
#
# COMPACT_ATOMS: atom_id res chain seq x y z
N MET A 1 -35.19 20.75 68.44
CA MET A 1 -34.56 21.06 67.13
C MET A 1 -33.54 20.00 66.65
N ARG A 2 -32.65 19.47 67.48
CA ARG A 2 -31.62 18.44 67.04
C ARG A 2 -32.22 17.12 66.54
N LYS A 3 -33.32 16.64 67.16
CA LYS A 3 -33.99 15.40 66.76
C LYS A 3 -34.75 15.52 65.43
N PHE A 4 -35.24 16.72 65.10
CA PHE A 4 -35.93 16.96 63.80
C PHE A 4 -34.90 17.05 62.64
N GLY A 5 -33.70 17.60 62.86
CA GLY A 5 -32.65 17.64 61.88
C GLY A 5 -32.09 16.25 61.54
N LEU A 6 -31.93 15.37 62.52
CA LEU A 6 -31.52 13.98 62.32
C LEU A 6 -32.56 13.17 61.54
N ALA A 7 -33.84 13.39 61.82
CA ALA A 7 -34.90 12.71 61.05
C ALA A 7 -34.96 13.19 59.59
N LEU A 8 -34.72 14.47 59.32
CA LEU A 8 -34.67 15.02 57.96
C LEU A 8 -33.48 14.47 57.15
N ILE A 9 -32.28 14.37 57.78
CA ILE A 9 -31.08 13.79 57.16
C ILE A 9 -31.31 12.29 56.87
N GLY A 10 -31.94 11.55 57.80
CA GLY A 10 -32.29 10.16 57.60
C GLY A 10 -33.23 9.95 56.38
N LEU A 11 -34.26 10.81 56.28
CA LEU A 11 -35.19 10.77 55.17
C LEU A 11 -34.49 11.09 53.83
N LEU A 12 -33.59 12.08 53.82
CA LEU A 12 -32.80 12.43 52.61
C LEU A 12 -31.89 11.28 52.17
N CYS A 13 -31.23 10.59 53.09
CA CYS A 13 -30.44 9.41 52.78
C CYS A 13 -31.25 8.26 52.21
N ILE A 14 -32.46 8.02 52.74
CA ILE A 14 -33.37 6.98 52.24
C ILE A 14 -33.80 7.31 50.79
N VAL A 15 -34.14 8.56 50.52
CA VAL A 15 -34.54 9.03 49.19
C VAL A 15 -33.36 8.91 48.19
N LEU A 16 -32.15 9.30 48.60
CA LEU A 16 -30.96 9.14 47.77
C LEU A 16 -30.63 7.67 47.49
N CYS A 17 -30.70 6.80 48.51
CA CYS A 17 -30.51 5.36 48.33
C CYS A 17 -31.57 4.76 47.39
N TYR A 18 -32.80 5.19 47.47
CA TYR A 18 -33.88 4.74 46.57
C TYR A 18 -33.59 5.16 45.11
N PHE A 19 -33.19 6.40 44.85
CA PHE A 19 -32.85 6.86 43.51
C PHE A 19 -31.56 6.22 42.97
N THR A 20 -30.58 5.94 43.82
CA THR A 20 -29.38 5.20 43.40
C THR A 20 -29.70 3.75 43.05
N LEU A 21 -30.58 3.08 43.80
CA LEU A 21 -31.04 1.73 43.47
C LEU A 21 -31.82 1.70 42.16
N LEU A 22 -32.74 2.66 41.93
CA LEU A 22 -33.46 2.77 40.67
C LEU A 22 -32.55 3.07 39.48
N SER A 23 -31.53 3.92 39.67
CA SER A 23 -30.52 4.18 38.62
C SER A 23 -29.62 2.98 38.36
N ALA A 24 -29.25 2.25 39.42
CA ALA A 24 -28.49 1.00 39.29
C ALA A 24 -29.34 -0.07 38.58
N GLU A 25 -30.63 -0.21 38.98
CA GLU A 25 -31.54 -1.14 38.31
C GLU A 25 -31.74 -0.80 36.82
N LYS A 26 -31.83 0.50 36.45
CA LYS A 26 -31.83 0.94 35.05
C LYS A 26 -30.49 0.67 34.35
N ALA A 27 -29.37 0.86 35.01
CA ALA A 27 -28.04 0.61 34.44
C ALA A 27 -27.76 -0.89 34.28
N PHE A 28 -28.27 -1.74 35.18
CA PHE A 28 -28.09 -3.20 35.14
C PHE A 28 -29.24 -3.95 34.46
N ARG A 29 -30.41 -3.33 34.25
CA ARG A 29 -31.50 -3.83 33.42
C ARG A 29 -31.40 -3.44 31.94
N THR A 30 -30.34 -2.84 31.47
CA THR A 30 -29.94 -3.12 30.09
C THR A 30 -29.77 -4.62 30.04
N ASN A 31 -30.83 -5.32 29.57
CA ASN A 31 -30.73 -6.70 29.16
C ASN A 31 -29.37 -6.87 28.55
N GLY A 32 -28.58 -7.85 28.99
CA GLY A 32 -27.31 -8.24 28.39
C GLY A 32 -27.47 -8.84 26.98
N GLN A 33 -28.32 -8.27 26.16
CA GLN A 33 -28.03 -8.09 24.77
C GLN A 33 -26.90 -7.05 24.76
N LEU A 34 -25.67 -7.56 24.79
CA LEU A 34 -24.61 -6.93 23.99
C LEU A 34 -25.35 -6.31 22.79
N PRO A 35 -25.21 -4.99 22.47
CA PRO A 35 -25.69 -4.52 21.19
C PRO A 35 -25.23 -5.62 20.23
N ALA A 36 -26.18 -6.34 19.62
CA ALA A 36 -25.89 -7.23 18.53
C ALA A 36 -24.92 -6.40 17.72
N ALA A 37 -23.66 -6.88 17.62
CA ALA A 37 -22.61 -6.14 16.93
C ALA A 37 -23.35 -5.43 15.83
N ALA A 38 -23.20 -4.11 15.67
CA ALA A 38 -24.04 -3.33 14.77
C ALA A 38 -23.78 -3.80 13.31
N GLY A 39 -23.80 -5.09 13.15
CA GLY A 39 -23.78 -5.95 12.00
C GLY A 39 -25.19 -6.45 11.80
N SER A 40 -25.78 -6.05 10.68
CA SER A 40 -27.09 -6.47 10.16
C SER A 40 -28.34 -5.84 10.78
N ALA A 41 -28.41 -4.52 10.82
CA ALA A 41 -29.62 -3.84 10.38
C ALA A 41 -29.43 -3.58 8.88
N GLU A 42 -30.11 -4.32 8.01
CA GLU A 42 -30.41 -4.05 6.57
C GLU A 42 -29.54 -3.04 5.78
N GLY A 43 -28.27 -2.83 6.15
CA GLY A 43 -27.33 -1.90 5.53
C GLY A 43 -26.21 -2.68 4.81
N LYS A 44 -25.88 -2.24 3.64
CA LYS A 44 -24.72 -2.72 2.90
C LYS A 44 -23.45 -2.56 3.72
N PRO A 45 -22.47 -3.50 3.66
CA PRO A 45 -21.16 -3.31 4.27
C PRO A 45 -20.52 -2.00 3.81
N ARG A 46 -20.03 -1.21 4.75
CA ARG A 46 -19.35 0.06 4.49
C ARG A 46 -17.85 -0.16 4.43
N LEU A 47 -17.27 -0.06 3.25
CA LEU A 47 -15.86 -0.28 3.00
C LEU A 47 -15.16 1.04 2.65
N VAL A 48 -13.89 1.14 2.97
CA VAL A 48 -13.04 2.28 2.55
C VAL A 48 -11.76 1.74 1.94
N LEU A 49 -11.43 2.25 0.74
CA LEU A 49 -10.12 2.10 0.11
C LEU A 49 -9.29 3.36 0.38
N ILE A 50 -8.12 3.21 1.00
CA ILE A 50 -7.28 4.36 1.38
C ILE A 50 -5.90 4.24 0.75
N THR A 51 -5.48 5.30 0.02
CA THR A 51 -4.17 5.38 -0.62
C THR A 51 -3.45 6.69 -0.29
N LYS A 52 -2.12 6.70 -0.31
CA LYS A 52 -1.35 7.95 -0.18
C LYS A 52 -1.09 8.65 -1.52
N ASN A 53 -1.51 8.08 -2.65
CA ASN A 53 -1.23 8.58 -4.01
C ASN A 53 -2.51 8.61 -4.86
N LEU A 54 -3.55 9.29 -4.38
CA LEU A 54 -4.88 9.31 -4.99
C LEU A 54 -4.90 9.87 -6.43
N ASP A 55 -3.90 10.68 -6.80
CA ASP A 55 -3.80 11.37 -8.09
C ASP A 55 -3.01 10.59 -9.16
N THR A 56 -2.76 9.29 -8.94
CA THR A 56 -2.01 8.48 -9.91
C THR A 56 -2.91 7.54 -10.71
N PRO A 57 -2.64 7.33 -12.01
CA PRO A 57 -3.41 6.41 -12.84
C PRO A 57 -3.44 4.97 -12.34
N PHE A 58 -2.39 4.53 -11.64
CA PHE A 58 -2.32 3.22 -11.03
C PHE A 58 -3.40 3.06 -9.96
N TRP A 59 -3.52 4.05 -9.06
CA TRP A 59 -4.53 4.04 -8.01
C TRP A 59 -5.94 4.28 -8.53
N ASP A 60 -6.10 5.04 -9.62
CA ASP A 60 -7.40 5.16 -10.32
C ASP A 60 -7.90 3.80 -10.82
N GLN A 61 -6.99 2.94 -11.34
CA GLN A 61 -7.36 1.60 -11.80
C GLN A 61 -7.70 0.66 -10.63
N ILE A 62 -6.96 0.73 -9.51
CA ILE A 62 -7.31 -0.02 -8.29
C ILE A 62 -8.69 0.41 -7.80
N ALA A 63 -8.94 1.72 -7.69
CA ALA A 63 -10.22 2.25 -7.26
C ALA A 63 -11.36 1.81 -8.19
N LYS A 64 -11.15 1.83 -9.49
CA LYS A 64 -12.13 1.35 -10.49
C LYS A 64 -12.49 -0.11 -10.24
N GLY A 65 -11.49 -1.00 -10.18
CA GLY A 65 -11.73 -2.43 -9.93
C GLY A 65 -12.44 -2.68 -8.59
N ALA A 66 -12.06 -1.92 -7.56
CA ALA A 66 -12.68 -2.01 -6.24
C ALA A 66 -14.15 -1.55 -6.25
N LEU A 67 -14.46 -0.41 -6.89
CA LEU A 67 -15.82 0.13 -6.98
C LEU A 67 -16.74 -0.80 -7.78
N GLU A 68 -16.27 -1.33 -8.91
CA GLU A 68 -17.03 -2.28 -9.73
C GLU A 68 -17.34 -3.57 -8.97
N GLN A 69 -16.41 -4.05 -8.15
CA GLN A 69 -16.62 -5.25 -7.34
C GLN A 69 -17.54 -4.97 -6.14
N ALA A 70 -17.39 -3.82 -5.48
CA ALA A 70 -18.27 -3.43 -4.38
C ALA A 70 -19.75 -3.34 -4.81
N GLU A 71 -20.01 -2.83 -6.02
CA GLU A 71 -21.35 -2.81 -6.59
C GLU A 71 -21.92 -4.22 -6.77
N LYS A 72 -21.10 -5.18 -7.25
CA LYS A 72 -21.50 -6.58 -7.43
C LYS A 72 -21.80 -7.28 -6.11
N GLU A 73 -20.97 -7.03 -5.10
CA GLU A 73 -21.11 -7.60 -3.75
C GLU A 73 -22.19 -6.89 -2.90
N GLY A 74 -22.76 -5.80 -3.40
CA GLY A 74 -23.74 -5.02 -2.66
C GLY A 74 -23.15 -4.27 -1.47
N ALA A 75 -21.85 -3.93 -1.51
CA ALA A 75 -21.17 -3.12 -0.51
C ALA A 75 -21.13 -1.65 -0.91
N ASP A 76 -21.07 -0.76 0.07
CA ASP A 76 -20.84 0.67 -0.15
C ASP A 76 -19.35 0.95 0.06
N LEU A 77 -18.63 1.29 -1.02
CA LEU A 77 -17.19 1.59 -0.99
C LEU A 77 -16.94 3.08 -1.23
N GLU A 78 -16.19 3.70 -0.33
CA GLU A 78 -15.64 5.03 -0.51
C GLU A 78 -14.13 4.93 -0.81
N VAL A 79 -13.64 5.80 -1.70
CA VAL A 79 -12.20 5.89 -2.02
C VAL A 79 -11.66 7.17 -1.42
N TRP A 80 -10.74 7.04 -0.48
CA TRP A 80 -10.06 8.12 0.21
C TRP A 80 -8.57 8.09 -0.10
N GLY A 81 -7.91 9.22 0.08
CA GLY A 81 -6.46 9.24 -0.08
C GLY A 81 -5.88 10.62 0.09
N SER A 82 -4.56 10.67 0.14
CA SER A 82 -3.80 11.91 0.12
C SER A 82 -3.27 12.21 -1.29
N TYR A 83 -2.80 13.43 -1.47
CA TYR A 83 -2.20 13.91 -2.70
C TYR A 83 -0.72 14.22 -2.48
N GLY A 84 0.09 14.01 -3.50
CA GLY A 84 1.51 14.39 -3.46
C GLY A 84 2.31 13.64 -2.41
N ASN A 85 1.96 12.39 -2.10
CA ASN A 85 2.64 11.52 -1.14
C ASN A 85 2.66 12.10 0.29
N ASN A 86 1.54 12.71 0.73
CA ASN A 86 1.38 13.26 2.08
C ASN A 86 1.04 12.14 3.08
N GLU A 87 2.05 11.68 3.81
CA GLU A 87 1.94 10.56 4.76
C GLU A 87 1.06 10.92 5.98
N GLU A 88 1.18 12.14 6.50
CA GLU A 88 0.38 12.58 7.66
C GLU A 88 -1.13 12.56 7.34
N ASP A 89 -1.53 13.15 6.20
CA ASP A 89 -2.93 13.15 5.75
C ASP A 89 -3.43 11.72 5.45
N PHE A 90 -2.56 10.85 4.93
CA PHE A 90 -2.88 9.44 4.71
C PHE A 90 -3.18 8.70 6.03
N LEU A 91 -2.33 8.86 7.04
CA LEU A 91 -2.51 8.25 8.36
C LEU A 91 -3.75 8.79 9.08
N GLU A 92 -4.02 10.12 8.98
CA GLU A 92 -5.24 10.73 9.50
C GLU A 92 -6.51 10.10 8.88
N LYS A 93 -6.51 9.82 7.58
CA LYS A 93 -7.65 9.15 6.91
C LYS A 93 -7.90 7.74 7.42
N ILE A 94 -6.84 6.98 7.73
CA ILE A 94 -6.99 5.66 8.37
C ILE A 94 -7.62 5.84 9.76
N GLU A 95 -7.16 6.79 10.54
CA GLU A 95 -7.72 7.06 11.86
C GLU A 95 -9.19 7.49 11.79
N VAL A 96 -9.55 8.35 10.85
CA VAL A 96 -10.96 8.76 10.59
C VAL A 96 -11.82 7.55 10.21
N ALA A 97 -11.33 6.64 9.37
CA ALA A 97 -12.05 5.41 9.00
C ALA A 97 -12.34 4.54 10.23
N LEU A 98 -11.36 4.36 11.11
CA LEU A 98 -11.50 3.60 12.35
C LEU A 98 -12.56 4.22 13.29
N TYR A 99 -12.54 5.53 13.47
CA TYR A 99 -13.53 6.22 14.29
C TYR A 99 -14.92 6.28 13.67
N SER A 100 -14.99 6.27 12.34
CA SER A 100 -16.26 6.21 11.60
C SER A 100 -16.91 4.83 11.65
N LYS A 101 -16.20 3.82 12.21
CA LYS A 101 -16.66 2.45 12.37
C LYS A 101 -17.13 1.87 11.03
N VAL A 102 -16.28 1.96 10.02
CA VAL A 102 -16.48 1.24 8.76
C VAL A 102 -16.39 -0.26 9.02
N ASP A 103 -17.00 -1.08 8.18
CA ASP A 103 -17.00 -2.53 8.36
C ASP A 103 -15.70 -3.18 7.90
N GLY A 104 -14.95 -2.52 6.97
CA GLY A 104 -13.67 -3.01 6.51
C GLY A 104 -12.81 -1.92 5.87
N ILE A 105 -11.49 -2.09 5.94
CA ILE A 105 -10.50 -1.17 5.39
C ILE A 105 -9.60 -1.90 4.41
N ILE A 106 -9.53 -1.39 3.18
CA ILE A 106 -8.54 -1.75 2.16
C ILE A 106 -7.56 -0.60 2.09
N VAL A 107 -6.27 -0.84 2.30
CA VAL A 107 -5.31 0.25 2.47
C VAL A 107 -3.98 -0.03 1.79
N GLN A 108 -3.37 1.00 1.20
CA GLN A 108 -1.98 0.95 0.79
C GLN A 108 -1.08 0.70 2.00
N GLY A 109 -0.24 -0.33 1.96
CA GLY A 109 0.69 -0.62 3.05
C GLY A 109 1.76 0.46 3.18
N LEU A 110 2.10 0.79 4.42
CA LEU A 110 3.17 1.71 4.77
C LEU A 110 3.95 1.16 5.96
N ASP A 111 5.25 0.87 5.79
CA ASP A 111 6.08 0.36 6.87
C ASP A 111 6.53 1.50 7.80
N SER A 112 5.61 1.98 8.62
CA SER A 112 5.88 2.94 9.69
C SER A 112 5.28 2.48 11.02
N GLU A 113 5.84 2.96 12.14
CA GLU A 113 5.31 2.64 13.47
C GLU A 113 3.87 3.10 13.64
N GLU A 114 3.54 4.30 13.12
CA GLU A 114 2.20 4.87 13.21
C GLU A 114 1.18 4.08 12.40
N PHE A 115 1.52 3.66 11.18
CA PHE A 115 0.67 2.79 10.38
C PHE A 115 0.42 1.45 11.07
N ASN A 116 1.49 0.85 11.64
CA ASN A 116 1.39 -0.41 12.36
C ASN A 116 0.51 -0.26 13.61
N ASP A 117 0.61 0.85 14.35
CA ASP A 117 -0.24 1.13 15.52
C ASP A 117 -1.72 1.24 15.11
N LEU A 118 -2.00 1.99 14.04
CA LEU A 118 -3.37 2.15 13.52
C LEU A 118 -3.96 0.82 13.06
N THR A 119 -3.24 0.05 12.26
CA THR A 119 -3.76 -1.16 11.63
C THR A 119 -3.70 -2.39 12.54
N LYS A 120 -2.68 -2.48 13.41
CA LYS A 120 -2.50 -3.60 14.32
C LYS A 120 -3.27 -3.43 15.63
N ILE A 121 -3.16 -2.27 16.26
CA ILE A 121 -3.74 -2.05 17.61
C ILE A 121 -5.14 -1.47 17.49
N LYS A 122 -5.29 -0.29 16.86
CA LYS A 122 -6.58 0.42 16.85
C LYS A 122 -7.63 -0.33 16.01
N ALA A 123 -7.29 -0.81 14.79
CA ALA A 123 -8.24 -1.56 13.97
C ALA A 123 -8.69 -2.86 14.66
N SER A 124 -7.77 -3.60 15.28
CA SER A 124 -8.09 -4.82 16.01
C SER A 124 -8.98 -4.53 17.23
N PHE A 125 -8.72 -3.43 17.94
CA PHE A 125 -9.55 -3.01 19.08
C PHE A 125 -11.00 -2.70 18.65
N HIS A 126 -11.18 -2.12 17.47
CA HIS A 126 -12.51 -1.85 16.89
C HIS A 126 -13.13 -3.06 16.17
N GLY A 127 -12.39 -4.17 16.01
CA GLY A 127 -12.83 -5.35 15.27
C GLY A 127 -12.92 -5.14 13.75
N ILE A 128 -12.25 -4.11 13.20
CA ILE A 128 -12.28 -3.77 11.79
C ILE A 128 -11.21 -4.57 11.04
N PRO A 129 -11.56 -5.43 10.06
CA PRO A 129 -10.59 -6.12 9.23
C PRO A 129 -9.84 -5.14 8.33
N VAL A 130 -8.54 -5.36 8.19
CA VAL A 130 -7.66 -4.59 7.30
C VAL A 130 -7.05 -5.52 6.26
N ILE A 131 -7.14 -5.15 4.99
CA ILE A 131 -6.42 -5.76 3.87
C ILE A 131 -5.44 -4.73 3.31
N THR A 132 -4.17 -5.10 3.11
CA THR A 132 -3.22 -4.27 2.39
C THR A 132 -3.31 -4.54 0.89
N VAL A 133 -3.21 -3.49 0.07
CA VAL A 133 -3.30 -3.58 -1.40
C VAL A 133 -2.14 -2.88 -2.07
N ALA A 134 -1.62 -3.46 -3.14
CA ALA A 134 -0.50 -3.01 -3.98
C ALA A 134 0.85 -2.93 -3.26
N ASN A 135 0.93 -2.19 -2.16
CA ASN A 135 2.08 -2.17 -1.26
C ASN A 135 1.72 -2.92 0.03
N ASP A 136 2.61 -3.77 0.46
CA ASP A 136 2.45 -4.54 1.70
C ASP A 136 3.34 -3.99 2.84
N VAL A 137 3.22 -4.60 3.99
CA VAL A 137 4.07 -4.42 5.16
C VAL A 137 4.56 -5.78 5.68
N PRO A 138 5.69 -5.86 6.39
CA PRO A 138 6.13 -7.11 6.98
C PRO A 138 5.03 -7.75 7.84
N LYS A 139 4.79 -9.06 7.66
CA LYS A 139 3.73 -9.81 8.35
C LYS A 139 3.82 -9.69 9.88
N GLU A 140 5.04 -9.70 10.41
CA GLU A 140 5.33 -9.64 11.83
C GLU A 140 4.93 -8.28 12.45
N LYS A 141 4.90 -7.25 11.63
CA LYS A 141 4.54 -5.88 12.04
C LYS A 141 3.05 -5.57 11.92
N SER A 142 2.29 -6.40 11.21
CA SER A 142 0.88 -6.14 10.87
C SER A 142 -0.06 -7.23 11.38
N LEU A 143 -1.31 -6.88 11.66
CA LEU A 143 -2.42 -7.82 11.83
C LEU A 143 -3.41 -7.73 10.66
N ARG A 144 -2.93 -7.32 9.49
CA ARG A 144 -3.72 -7.37 8.27
C ARG A 144 -4.25 -8.80 8.03
N LYS A 145 -5.43 -8.91 7.47
CA LYS A 145 -6.03 -10.21 7.19
C LYS A 145 -5.33 -10.90 6.02
N THR A 146 -4.95 -10.12 5.01
CA THR A 146 -4.17 -10.56 3.86
C THR A 146 -3.58 -9.37 3.12
N TYR A 147 -2.73 -9.67 2.15
CA TYR A 147 -2.21 -8.76 1.13
C TYR A 147 -2.82 -9.10 -0.23
N VAL A 148 -3.12 -8.10 -1.04
CA VAL A 148 -3.50 -8.26 -2.44
C VAL A 148 -2.60 -7.41 -3.31
N GLY A 149 -1.84 -8.01 -4.20
CA GLY A 149 -0.93 -7.25 -5.04
C GLY A 149 0.06 -8.13 -5.81
N SER A 150 1.11 -7.51 -6.32
CA SER A 150 2.15 -8.21 -7.08
C SER A 150 3.16 -8.90 -6.18
N ASP A 151 3.73 -10.00 -6.67
CA ASP A 151 4.96 -10.56 -6.10
C ASP A 151 6.13 -9.64 -6.45
N GLN A 152 6.52 -8.80 -5.48
CA GLN A 152 7.55 -7.78 -5.68
C GLN A 152 8.95 -8.40 -5.82
N PHE A 153 9.22 -9.52 -5.14
CA PHE A 153 10.47 -10.27 -5.31
C PHE A 153 10.56 -10.85 -6.73
N LEU A 154 9.50 -11.50 -7.19
CA LEU A 154 9.45 -12.04 -8.56
C LEU A 154 9.59 -10.91 -9.59
N ALA A 155 8.98 -9.75 -9.36
CA ALA A 155 9.08 -8.60 -10.24
C ALA A 155 10.54 -8.10 -10.36
N GLY A 156 11.26 -8.01 -9.23
CA GLY A 156 12.70 -7.71 -9.23
C GLY A 156 13.53 -8.74 -9.98
N LYS A 157 13.26 -10.01 -9.73
CA LYS A 157 13.90 -11.14 -10.43
C LYS A 157 13.70 -11.06 -11.95
N MET A 158 12.47 -10.82 -12.40
CA MET A 158 12.14 -10.71 -13.83
C MET A 158 12.91 -9.58 -14.52
N ILE A 159 13.06 -8.43 -13.88
CA ILE A 159 13.86 -7.30 -14.43
C ILE A 159 15.33 -7.70 -14.55
N ALA A 160 15.90 -8.30 -13.52
CA ALA A 160 17.31 -8.70 -13.53
C ALA A 160 17.62 -9.79 -14.58
N GLU A 161 16.74 -10.79 -14.69
CA GLU A 161 16.85 -11.82 -15.74
C GLU A 161 16.78 -11.20 -17.15
N GLN A 162 15.88 -10.23 -17.33
CA GLN A 162 15.75 -9.54 -18.60
C GLN A 162 16.97 -8.66 -18.91
N LEU A 163 17.47 -7.91 -17.92
CA LEU A 163 18.69 -7.11 -18.06
C LEU A 163 19.88 -7.97 -18.48
N VAL A 164 20.10 -9.13 -17.85
CA VAL A 164 21.18 -10.06 -18.21
C VAL A 164 20.98 -10.60 -19.62
N SER A 165 19.73 -10.91 -20.00
CA SER A 165 19.42 -11.38 -21.36
C SER A 165 19.77 -10.33 -22.43
N ASP A 166 19.56 -9.05 -22.17
CA ASP A 166 19.73 -7.98 -23.13
C ASP A 166 21.16 -7.39 -23.10
N MET A 167 21.74 -7.18 -21.93
CA MET A 167 23.06 -6.59 -21.73
C MET A 167 24.20 -7.61 -21.79
N GLY A 168 23.92 -8.86 -21.45
CA GLY A 168 24.93 -9.89 -21.24
C GLY A 168 25.36 -10.00 -19.77
N THR A 169 26.49 -10.72 -19.57
CA THR A 169 26.92 -11.16 -18.23
C THR A 169 27.99 -10.27 -17.59
N ALA A 170 28.23 -9.08 -18.14
CA ALA A 170 29.22 -8.12 -17.63
C ALA A 170 28.75 -6.69 -17.90
N GLY A 171 29.05 -5.78 -16.99
CA GLY A 171 28.72 -4.36 -17.12
C GLY A 171 28.48 -3.68 -15.77
N LYS A 172 28.19 -2.38 -15.81
CA LYS A 172 27.81 -1.59 -14.63
C LYS A 172 26.35 -1.18 -14.73
N VAL A 173 25.59 -1.43 -13.69
CA VAL A 173 24.15 -1.16 -13.61
C VAL A 173 23.85 -0.37 -12.37
N VAL A 174 23.08 0.69 -12.52
CA VAL A 174 22.56 1.49 -11.41
C VAL A 174 21.13 1.11 -11.11
N VAL A 175 20.83 0.85 -9.86
CA VAL A 175 19.46 0.77 -9.32
C VAL A 175 19.17 2.06 -8.59
N MET A 176 18.17 2.80 -9.06
CA MET A 176 17.71 4.03 -8.40
C MET A 176 16.52 3.75 -7.51
N ALA A 177 16.65 4.09 -6.23
CA ALA A 177 15.67 3.83 -5.19
C ALA A 177 15.35 5.09 -4.37
N ASN A 178 14.24 5.07 -3.63
CA ASN A 178 13.96 6.09 -2.63
C ASN A 178 14.82 5.85 -1.39
N VAL A 179 15.41 6.92 -0.84
CA VAL A 179 16.16 6.90 0.43
C VAL A 179 15.32 6.39 1.61
N ARG A 180 14.02 6.56 1.55
CA ARG A 180 13.08 5.90 2.46
C ARG A 180 12.66 4.58 1.84
N HIS A 181 13.32 3.51 2.25
CA HIS A 181 12.97 2.18 1.79
C HIS A 181 11.56 1.83 2.24
N GLU A 182 10.70 1.50 1.28
CA GLU A 182 9.43 0.85 1.54
C GLU A 182 9.58 -0.65 1.32
N TYR A 183 8.83 -1.45 2.04
CA TYR A 183 8.96 -2.91 2.04
C TYR A 183 8.92 -3.53 0.62
N TYR A 184 8.10 -2.99 -0.28
CA TYR A 184 8.06 -3.46 -1.67
C TYR A 184 9.36 -3.19 -2.45
N GLN A 185 10.06 -2.09 -2.13
CA GLN A 185 11.35 -1.77 -2.77
C GLN A 185 12.44 -2.73 -2.31
N ASP A 186 12.46 -3.06 -1.02
CA ASP A 186 13.39 -4.05 -0.48
C ASP A 186 13.18 -5.40 -1.16
N GLN A 187 11.93 -5.85 -1.32
CA GLN A 187 11.63 -7.10 -2.01
C GLN A 187 12.04 -7.08 -3.49
N ARG A 188 11.82 -5.97 -4.21
CA ARG A 188 12.29 -5.81 -5.59
C ARG A 188 13.82 -5.88 -5.66
N LEU A 189 14.50 -5.21 -4.75
CA LEU A 189 15.97 -5.20 -4.68
C LEU A 189 16.52 -6.58 -4.34
N GLU A 190 15.92 -7.30 -3.39
CA GLU A 190 16.26 -8.70 -3.09
C GLU A 190 16.06 -9.61 -4.32
N GLY A 191 14.98 -9.43 -5.06
CA GLY A 191 14.73 -10.14 -6.32
C GLY A 191 15.83 -9.87 -7.36
N ILE A 192 16.26 -8.61 -7.51
CA ILE A 192 17.36 -8.22 -8.40
C ILE A 192 18.68 -8.89 -7.96
N HIS A 193 19.03 -8.82 -6.68
CA HIS A 193 20.22 -9.44 -6.13
C HIS A 193 20.22 -10.96 -6.32
N SER A 194 19.07 -11.63 -6.12
CA SER A 194 18.94 -13.09 -6.29
C SER A 194 19.39 -13.60 -7.66
N VAL A 195 19.34 -12.73 -8.68
CA VAL A 195 19.83 -13.02 -10.04
C VAL A 195 21.25 -12.51 -10.24
N LEU A 196 21.49 -11.22 -9.97
CA LEU A 196 22.74 -10.56 -10.36
C LEU A 196 23.94 -11.04 -9.54
N ASP A 197 23.77 -11.51 -8.31
CA ASP A 197 24.84 -12.11 -7.50
C ASP A 197 25.43 -13.37 -8.16
N GLY A 198 24.72 -14.00 -9.09
CA GLY A 198 25.22 -15.08 -9.93
C GLY A 198 26.15 -14.61 -11.06
N TYR A 199 26.29 -13.31 -11.30
CA TYR A 199 27.08 -12.71 -12.39
C TYR A 199 28.19 -11.79 -11.85
N PRO A 200 29.34 -12.32 -11.45
CA PRO A 200 30.40 -11.56 -10.76
C PRO A 200 31.01 -10.42 -11.58
N ASN A 201 30.80 -10.40 -12.88
CA ASN A 201 31.26 -9.32 -13.77
C ASN A 201 30.22 -8.21 -13.98
N ILE A 202 29.03 -8.33 -13.37
CA ILE A 202 28.05 -7.25 -13.30
C ILE A 202 28.28 -6.50 -11.99
N ASN A 203 28.60 -5.21 -12.08
CA ASN A 203 28.73 -4.33 -10.93
C ASN A 203 27.41 -3.60 -10.71
N LEU A 204 26.68 -3.98 -9.66
CA LEU A 204 25.43 -3.32 -9.26
C LEU A 204 25.74 -2.17 -8.31
N ILE A 205 25.26 -0.97 -8.65
CA ILE A 205 25.42 0.26 -7.88
C ILE A 205 24.01 0.67 -7.40
N LEU A 206 23.81 0.69 -6.09
CA LEU A 206 22.58 1.23 -5.51
C LEU A 206 22.75 2.74 -5.33
N SER A 207 21.82 3.51 -5.89
CA SER A 207 21.75 4.96 -5.71
C SER A 207 20.41 5.33 -5.10
N GLU A 208 20.48 6.04 -3.99
CA GLU A 208 19.32 6.39 -3.19
C GLU A 208 19.12 7.89 -3.13
N THR A 209 17.93 8.36 -3.49
CA THR A 209 17.60 9.78 -3.42
C THR A 209 16.15 9.97 -2.99
N VAL A 210 15.83 11.19 -2.55
CA VAL A 210 14.45 11.56 -2.24
C VAL A 210 13.62 11.57 -3.53
N GLU A 211 12.43 10.98 -3.48
CA GLU A 211 11.48 10.88 -4.59
C GLU A 211 10.87 12.24 -4.97
N LEU A 212 11.73 13.16 -5.32
CA LEU A 212 11.38 14.46 -5.87
C LEU A 212 12.11 14.64 -7.20
N ARG A 213 11.38 15.06 -8.23
CA ARG A 213 11.94 15.22 -9.61
C ARG A 213 13.31 15.91 -9.65
N LYS A 214 13.47 17.03 -8.90
CA LYS A 214 14.75 17.78 -8.86
C LYS A 214 15.91 16.97 -8.29
N ASN A 215 15.63 16.12 -7.29
CA ASN A 215 16.64 15.30 -6.64
C ASN A 215 17.03 14.14 -7.55
N ILE A 216 16.06 13.49 -8.19
CA ILE A 216 16.30 12.40 -9.14
C ILE A 216 17.13 12.89 -10.34
N LEU A 217 16.85 14.09 -10.88
CA LEU A 217 17.65 14.71 -11.94
C LEU A 217 19.10 14.94 -11.48
N ALA A 218 19.29 15.53 -10.29
CA ALA A 218 20.62 15.81 -9.74
C ALA A 218 21.42 14.53 -9.50
N GLU A 219 20.82 13.54 -8.86
CA GLU A 219 21.42 12.23 -8.60
C GLU A 219 21.81 11.52 -9.89
N THR A 220 20.91 11.50 -10.88
CA THR A 220 21.20 10.90 -12.19
C THR A 220 22.40 11.59 -12.86
N GLN A 221 22.47 12.92 -12.76
CA GLN A 221 23.60 13.68 -13.31
C GLN A 221 24.91 13.32 -12.61
N GLU A 222 24.90 13.18 -11.28
CA GLU A 222 26.07 12.81 -10.48
C GLU A 222 26.56 11.43 -10.85
N ILE A 223 25.67 10.43 -10.89
CA ILE A 223 25.97 9.06 -11.29
C ILE A 223 26.60 9.00 -12.69
N LEU A 224 26.02 9.70 -13.66
CA LEU A 224 26.55 9.74 -15.03
C LEU A 224 27.92 10.42 -15.11
N ASN A 225 28.29 11.29 -14.17
CA ASN A 225 29.61 11.90 -14.09
C ASN A 225 30.62 10.96 -13.42
N GLU A 226 30.18 10.25 -12.37
CA GLU A 226 31.05 9.36 -11.60
C GLU A 226 31.34 8.05 -12.36
N TYR A 227 30.34 7.54 -13.07
CA TYR A 227 30.44 6.28 -13.81
C TYR A 227 30.16 6.48 -15.30
N PRO A 228 31.15 6.97 -16.07
CA PRO A 228 30.98 7.21 -17.52
C PRO A 228 30.83 5.94 -18.37
N ASP A 229 31.12 4.77 -17.78
CA ASP A 229 31.09 3.45 -18.41
C ASP A 229 29.88 2.61 -17.97
N LEU A 230 28.79 3.26 -17.54
CA LEU A 230 27.53 2.60 -17.22
C LEU A 230 26.92 1.93 -18.44
N ASN A 231 26.26 0.78 -18.20
CA ASN A 231 25.57 0.02 -19.23
C ASN A 231 24.05 0.02 -19.04
N GLY A 232 23.56 0.10 -17.80
CA GLY A 232 22.13 0.02 -17.54
C GLY A 232 21.66 0.78 -16.32
N PHE A 233 20.35 1.02 -16.30
CA PHE A 233 19.62 1.66 -15.21
C PHE A 233 18.37 0.88 -14.89
N ILE A 234 18.07 0.73 -13.61
CA ILE A 234 16.80 0.20 -13.11
C ILE A 234 16.18 1.25 -12.19
N ALA A 235 15.01 1.76 -12.56
CA ALA A 235 14.19 2.58 -11.68
C ALA A 235 13.29 1.69 -10.84
N LEU A 236 13.44 1.65 -9.50
CA LEU A 236 12.67 0.76 -8.63
C LEU A 236 11.17 1.11 -8.52
N ASN A 237 10.79 2.31 -8.97
CA ASN A 237 9.39 2.70 -9.17
C ASN A 237 9.22 3.61 -10.38
N ALA A 238 7.98 3.85 -10.80
CA ALA A 238 7.64 4.63 -11.98
C ALA A 238 8.12 6.09 -11.93
N ASP A 239 8.15 6.70 -10.74
CA ASP A 239 8.43 8.13 -10.57
C ASP A 239 9.89 8.48 -10.82
N PHE A 240 10.78 7.50 -10.70
CA PHE A 240 12.20 7.65 -11.05
C PHE A 240 12.45 7.64 -12.56
N ALA A 241 11.65 6.90 -13.33
CA ALA A 241 11.94 6.63 -14.74
C ALA A 241 12.00 7.91 -15.60
N SER A 242 11.01 8.77 -15.50
CA SER A 242 10.91 9.96 -16.35
C SER A 242 12.02 10.98 -16.11
N PRO A 243 12.31 11.43 -14.87
CA PRO A 243 13.40 12.36 -14.64
C PRO A 243 14.77 11.75 -14.95
N MET A 244 14.98 10.47 -14.64
CA MET A 244 16.19 9.74 -14.99
C MET A 244 16.45 9.75 -16.50
N ILE A 245 15.44 9.36 -17.30
CA ILE A 245 15.54 9.36 -18.77
C ILE A 245 15.74 10.78 -19.32
N GLN A 246 15.11 11.78 -18.70
CA GLN A 246 15.31 13.18 -19.09
C GLN A 246 16.79 13.57 -18.97
N GLU A 247 17.47 13.19 -17.90
CA GLU A 247 18.86 13.53 -17.67
C GLU A 247 19.79 12.73 -18.59
N ILE A 248 19.55 11.43 -18.71
CA ILE A 248 20.30 10.56 -19.63
C ILE A 248 20.24 11.10 -21.08
N SER A 249 19.06 11.56 -21.51
CA SER A 249 18.84 12.06 -22.88
C SER A 249 19.57 13.37 -23.21
N LYS A 250 20.08 14.11 -22.20
CA LYS A 250 20.91 15.31 -22.42
C LYS A 250 22.33 14.97 -22.85
N ARG A 251 22.76 13.74 -22.62
CA ARG A 251 24.09 13.31 -23.04
C ARG A 251 24.03 12.77 -24.46
N SER A 252 24.88 13.34 -25.34
CA SER A 252 25.09 12.82 -26.67
C SER A 252 25.93 11.53 -26.55
N GLN A 253 25.26 10.40 -26.34
CA GLN A 253 25.93 9.12 -26.26
C GLN A 253 25.78 8.32 -27.54
N VAL A 254 26.86 7.67 -27.91
CA VAL A 254 26.95 6.79 -29.07
C VAL A 254 26.37 5.41 -28.76
N GLU A 255 26.38 5.01 -27.47
CA GLU A 255 25.91 3.70 -27.03
C GLU A 255 24.65 3.83 -26.20
N PRO A 256 23.63 2.99 -26.49
CA PRO A 256 22.39 3.00 -25.74
C PRO A 256 22.58 2.34 -24.36
N TYR A 257 21.97 2.93 -23.32
CA TYR A 257 21.79 2.28 -22.04
C TYR A 257 20.64 1.29 -22.11
N TYR A 258 20.70 0.23 -21.28
CA TYR A 258 19.56 -0.63 -20.97
C TYR A 258 18.78 -0.03 -19.80
N ILE A 259 17.52 0.34 -20.01
CA ILE A 259 16.72 1.06 -19.01
C ILE A 259 15.45 0.30 -18.71
N TYR A 260 15.26 -0.05 -17.44
CA TYR A 260 14.10 -0.78 -16.96
C TYR A 260 13.39 -0.04 -15.84
N SER A 261 12.07 -0.26 -15.73
CA SER A 261 11.26 0.32 -14.65
C SER A 261 10.19 -0.66 -14.19
N PHE A 262 9.63 -0.35 -13.04
CA PHE A 262 8.43 -0.97 -12.54
C PHE A 262 7.27 -0.02 -12.78
N ASP A 263 6.09 -0.59 -12.88
CA ASP A 263 4.81 0.09 -13.03
C ASP A 263 4.60 0.82 -14.35
N ASP A 264 3.38 0.73 -14.80
CA ASP A 264 2.90 1.26 -16.07
C ASP A 264 2.14 2.60 -15.88
N GLY A 265 2.67 3.48 -15.04
CA GLY A 265 2.17 4.86 -14.96
C GLY A 265 2.12 5.50 -16.35
N LEU A 266 1.18 6.40 -16.58
CA LEU A 266 0.99 7.04 -17.91
C LEU A 266 2.28 7.60 -18.51
N GLU A 267 3.16 8.16 -17.68
CA GLU A 267 4.42 8.74 -18.13
C GLU A 267 5.42 7.64 -18.51
N SER A 268 5.57 6.62 -17.67
CA SER A 268 6.45 5.47 -17.92
C SER A 268 6.01 4.68 -19.15
N PHE A 269 4.71 4.46 -19.31
CA PHE A 269 4.17 3.77 -20.48
C PHE A 269 4.41 4.55 -21.77
N LYS A 270 4.24 5.88 -21.77
CA LYS A 270 4.58 6.73 -22.92
C LYS A 270 6.07 6.70 -23.26
N LEU A 271 6.94 6.59 -22.26
CA LEU A 271 8.38 6.44 -22.49
C LEU A 271 8.71 5.08 -23.08
N PHE A 272 8.04 4.04 -22.61
CA PHE A 272 8.16 2.69 -23.14
C PHE A 272 7.70 2.63 -24.60
N GLU A 273 6.52 3.15 -24.94
CA GLU A 273 6.04 3.22 -26.34
C GLU A 273 6.99 3.98 -27.28
N LYS A 274 7.70 4.98 -26.76
CA LYS A 274 8.72 5.73 -27.50
C LYS A 274 10.07 5.05 -27.58
N GLY A 275 10.19 3.83 -27.05
CA GLY A 275 11.45 3.08 -26.99
C GLY A 275 12.53 3.73 -26.13
N LYS A 276 12.12 4.47 -25.08
CA LYS A 276 13.04 5.09 -24.11
C LYS A 276 13.25 4.22 -22.87
N LEU A 277 12.44 3.19 -22.71
CA LEU A 277 12.59 2.09 -21.75
C LEU A 277 12.70 0.80 -22.57
N ASP A 278 13.66 -0.06 -22.22
CA ASP A 278 13.83 -1.39 -22.85
C ASP A 278 12.81 -2.36 -22.31
N GLY A 279 12.43 -2.23 -21.07
CA GLY A 279 11.40 -3.04 -20.43
C GLY A 279 10.73 -2.38 -19.24
N ILE A 280 9.52 -2.85 -18.96
CA ILE A 280 8.72 -2.41 -17.83
C ILE A 280 7.93 -3.59 -17.25
N ILE A 281 7.87 -3.69 -15.94
CA ILE A 281 6.95 -4.62 -15.28
C ILE A 281 5.56 -4.00 -15.25
N LYS A 282 4.63 -4.64 -15.96
CA LYS A 282 3.22 -4.32 -15.90
C LYS A 282 2.55 -5.11 -14.79
N GLN A 283 1.75 -4.45 -13.98
CA GLN A 283 0.94 -5.03 -12.91
C GLN A 283 -0.55 -5.09 -13.32
N ALA A 284 -1.39 -5.64 -12.47
CA ALA A 284 -2.84 -5.77 -12.68
C ALA A 284 -3.65 -4.98 -11.63
N PRO A 285 -3.62 -3.64 -11.64
CA PRO A 285 -4.23 -2.82 -10.59
C PRO A 285 -5.75 -2.98 -10.48
N GLU A 286 -6.49 -3.12 -11.58
CA GLU A 286 -7.95 -3.37 -11.51
C GLU A 286 -8.26 -4.69 -10.79
N GLU A 287 -7.46 -5.73 -11.03
CA GLU A 287 -7.58 -7.03 -10.35
C GLU A 287 -7.25 -6.91 -8.86
N MET A 288 -6.23 -6.12 -8.49
CA MET A 288 -5.90 -5.85 -7.09
C MET A 288 -7.09 -5.23 -6.35
N GLY A 289 -7.72 -4.22 -6.94
CA GLY A 289 -8.89 -3.56 -6.37
C GLY A 289 -10.09 -4.52 -6.23
N SER A 290 -10.41 -5.22 -7.29
CA SER A 290 -11.52 -6.18 -7.33
C SER A 290 -11.32 -7.31 -6.30
N ALA A 291 -10.16 -7.95 -6.28
CA ALA A 291 -9.86 -9.04 -5.35
C ALA A 291 -9.86 -8.59 -3.89
N SER A 292 -9.39 -7.36 -3.61
CA SER A 292 -9.42 -6.83 -2.23
C SER A 292 -10.83 -6.68 -1.69
N VAL A 293 -11.77 -6.24 -2.53
CA VAL A 293 -13.18 -6.10 -2.13
C VAL A 293 -13.83 -7.48 -1.96
N ASP A 294 -13.62 -8.40 -2.91
CA ASP A 294 -14.13 -9.77 -2.82
C ASP A 294 -13.67 -10.44 -1.52
N LEU A 295 -12.39 -10.38 -1.20
CA LEU A 295 -11.83 -10.99 -0.01
C LEU A 295 -12.32 -10.37 1.30
N ILE A 296 -12.44 -9.05 1.38
CA ILE A 296 -12.91 -8.40 2.61
C ILE A 296 -14.40 -8.65 2.82
N THR A 297 -15.20 -8.69 1.75
CA THR A 297 -16.62 -9.00 1.80
C THR A 297 -16.85 -10.44 2.22
N ASN A 298 -16.13 -11.40 1.64
CA ASN A 298 -16.17 -12.81 2.02
C ASN A 298 -15.73 -13.01 3.49
N TRP A 299 -14.74 -12.22 3.98
CA TRP A 299 -14.38 -12.20 5.40
C TRP A 299 -15.53 -11.73 6.27
N LEU A 300 -16.20 -10.64 5.90
CA LEU A 300 -17.33 -10.08 6.69
C LEU A 300 -18.54 -11.01 6.73
N ASN A 301 -18.71 -11.83 5.70
CA ASN A 301 -19.79 -12.81 5.59
C ASN A 301 -19.46 -14.18 6.23
N ASP A 302 -18.26 -14.34 6.83
CA ASP A 302 -17.75 -15.63 7.35
C ASP A 302 -17.61 -16.72 6.26
N GLU A 303 -17.50 -16.35 4.98
CA GLU A 303 -17.44 -17.30 3.85
C GLU A 303 -16.02 -17.78 3.54
N ALA A 304 -15.00 -16.98 3.86
CA ALA A 304 -13.60 -17.29 3.60
C ALA A 304 -12.73 -17.08 4.84
N LEU A 305 -12.65 -18.09 5.71
CA LEU A 305 -11.85 -18.02 6.94
C LEU A 305 -10.95 -19.24 7.12
N PRO A 306 -9.67 -19.05 7.47
CA PRO A 306 -8.91 -17.78 7.44
C PRO A 306 -8.48 -17.42 6.03
N LEU A 307 -8.27 -16.12 5.74
CA LEU A 307 -7.59 -15.68 4.53
C LEU A 307 -6.11 -16.06 4.57
N ASP A 308 -5.52 -16.29 3.39
CA ASP A 308 -4.09 -16.57 3.28
C ASP A 308 -3.27 -15.33 3.69
N MET A 309 -2.48 -15.48 4.74
CA MET A 309 -1.62 -14.41 5.24
C MET A 309 -0.41 -14.14 4.34
N ASP A 310 -0.05 -15.05 3.43
CA ASP A 310 1.00 -14.83 2.45
C ASP A 310 0.56 -13.92 1.31
N GLY A 311 -0.75 -13.80 1.13
CA GLY A 311 -1.37 -12.87 0.21
C GLY A 311 -1.95 -13.54 -1.04
N TYR A 312 -2.73 -12.75 -1.75
CA TYR A 312 -3.32 -13.11 -3.05
C TYR A 312 -2.58 -12.31 -4.13
N LEU A 313 -1.75 -13.03 -4.87
CA LEU A 313 -0.86 -12.40 -5.85
C LEU A 313 -1.58 -12.23 -7.19
N THR A 314 -1.54 -11.01 -7.72
CA THR A 314 -2.07 -10.67 -9.03
C THR A 314 -1.01 -10.83 -10.13
N ASP A 315 -1.46 -10.96 -11.38
CA ASP A 315 -0.58 -11.16 -12.52
C ASP A 315 0.42 -10.01 -12.73
N ILE A 316 1.65 -10.37 -13.07
CA ILE A 316 2.70 -9.45 -13.47
C ILE A 316 3.32 -9.90 -14.79
N ARG A 317 3.71 -8.96 -15.64
CA ARG A 317 4.30 -9.24 -16.94
C ARG A 317 5.44 -8.31 -17.26
N MET A 318 6.52 -8.87 -17.80
CA MET A 318 7.56 -8.07 -18.45
C MET A 318 7.07 -7.65 -19.85
N LEU A 319 6.92 -6.34 -20.04
CA LEU A 319 6.72 -5.78 -21.38
C LEU A 319 8.09 -5.38 -21.95
N LYS A 320 8.33 -5.73 -23.20
CA LYS A 320 9.56 -5.39 -23.94
C LYS A 320 9.20 -4.61 -25.20
N VAL A 321 10.04 -3.64 -25.55
CA VAL A 321 9.96 -3.03 -26.87
C VAL A 321 10.34 -4.13 -27.89
N LYS A 322 9.44 -4.42 -28.84
CA LYS A 322 9.76 -5.34 -29.93
C LYS A 322 10.96 -4.79 -30.67
N GLU A 323 11.99 -5.62 -30.82
CA GLU A 323 13.23 -5.27 -31.52
C GLU A 323 12.94 -4.54 -32.86
N GLN A 324 13.22 -3.26 -32.87
CA GLN A 324 13.48 -2.45 -34.05
C GLN A 324 14.89 -1.86 -33.85
N ARG A 325 15.87 -2.74 -33.71
CA ARG A 325 17.29 -2.34 -33.80
C ARG A 325 17.93 -2.98 -35.03
#